data_a1a8bf1c7befcdeaeda8190613a839bc
#
_entry.id   a1a8bf1c7befcdeaeda8190613a839bc
#
_cell.length_a   1.000
_cell.length_b   1.000
_cell.length_c   1.000
_cell.angle_alpha   90.00
_cell.angle_beta   90.00
_cell.angle_gamma   90.00
#
_symmetry.space_group_name_H-M   'P 1'
#
loop_
_entity.id
_entity.type
_entity.pdbx_description
1 polymer ?
#
loop_
_entity_poly.entity_id
_entity_poly.type
_entity_poly.pdbx_seq_one_letter_code
_entity_poly.pdbx_strand_id
1 'polypeptide(L)'
;MRKKKKRIWLKITAFILIFGLFFTSLYVSSSRILQDYAVKDYSATITSATYRAFDSVLSEGYDFSSIIRVDKNSQGEIILLSTDSYGVNKIASDISTRTQKILNEETDKGVAIPVGAFTGIRLLAGFGKKIRMKLLSVSFVKTEIVSSFSQAGINQT
;
A
#
# COMPACT_ATOMS: atom_id res chain seq x y z
N MET A 1 -64.66 6.23 -4.22
CA MET A 1 -63.45 7.03 -3.88
C MET A 1 -62.35 6.22 -3.17
N ARG A 2 -62.62 5.22 -2.33
CA ARG A 2 -61.60 4.41 -1.59
C ARG A 2 -60.59 3.62 -2.46
N LYS A 3 -61.00 3.08 -3.62
CA LYS A 3 -60.12 2.30 -4.52
C LYS A 3 -59.05 3.15 -5.24
N LYS A 4 -59.33 4.40 -5.57
CA LYS A 4 -58.34 5.32 -6.18
C LYS A 4 -57.26 5.71 -5.18
N LYS A 5 -57.56 5.96 -3.91
CA LYS A 5 -56.60 6.27 -2.83
C LYS A 5 -55.63 5.09 -2.58
N LYS A 6 -56.14 3.84 -2.53
CA LYS A 6 -55.28 2.65 -2.38
C LYS A 6 -54.28 2.48 -3.54
N ARG A 7 -54.70 2.75 -4.79
CA ARG A 7 -53.76 2.67 -5.94
C ARG A 7 -52.68 3.74 -5.93
N ILE A 8 -52.99 4.94 -5.43
CA ILE A 8 -52.01 6.01 -5.29
C ILE A 8 -51.00 5.65 -4.21
N TRP A 9 -51.47 5.14 -3.07
CA TRP A 9 -50.60 4.69 -1.99
C TRP A 9 -49.68 3.53 -2.43
N LEU A 10 -50.16 2.57 -3.17
CA LEU A 10 -49.36 1.50 -3.75
C LEU A 10 -48.30 2.00 -4.71
N LYS A 11 -48.60 3.01 -5.50
CA LYS A 11 -47.58 3.63 -6.39
C LYS A 11 -46.51 4.40 -5.60
N ILE A 12 -46.89 5.08 -4.56
CA ILE A 12 -45.97 5.83 -3.69
C ILE A 12 -45.05 4.85 -2.93
N THR A 13 -45.59 3.77 -2.36
CA THR A 13 -44.75 2.75 -1.67
C THR A 13 -43.83 2.03 -2.65
N ALA A 14 -44.29 1.68 -3.85
CA ALA A 14 -43.42 1.10 -4.87
C ALA A 14 -42.32 2.05 -5.31
N PHE A 15 -42.61 3.35 -5.47
CA PHE A 15 -41.62 4.35 -5.82
C PHE A 15 -40.57 4.52 -4.71
N ILE A 16 -40.99 4.57 -3.43
CA ILE A 16 -40.07 4.63 -2.28
C ILE A 16 -39.17 3.40 -2.21
N LEU A 17 -39.73 2.22 -2.49
CA LEU A 17 -38.98 0.96 -2.49
C LEU A 17 -37.91 0.93 -3.60
N ILE A 18 -38.31 1.30 -4.83
CA ILE A 18 -37.38 1.38 -5.97
C ILE A 18 -36.29 2.42 -5.72
N PHE A 19 -36.67 3.58 -5.17
CA PHE A 19 -35.73 4.65 -4.83
C PHE A 19 -34.75 4.21 -3.72
N GLY A 20 -35.24 3.53 -2.69
CA GLY A 20 -34.40 2.95 -1.65
C GLY A 20 -33.40 1.91 -2.19
N LEU A 21 -33.85 0.99 -3.04
CA LEU A 21 -32.99 0.01 -3.70
C LEU A 21 -31.95 0.68 -4.61
N PHE A 22 -32.33 1.73 -5.31
CA PHE A 22 -31.40 2.49 -6.15
C PHE A 22 -30.32 3.17 -5.31
N PHE A 23 -30.67 3.82 -4.19
CA PHE A 23 -29.69 4.45 -3.31
C PHE A 23 -28.77 3.46 -2.60
N THR A 24 -29.30 2.31 -2.16
CA THR A 24 -28.47 1.25 -1.58
C THR A 24 -27.49 0.67 -2.59
N SER A 25 -27.92 0.49 -3.84
CA SER A 25 -27.04 0.05 -4.94
C SER A 25 -25.92 1.06 -5.21
N LEU A 26 -26.23 2.35 -5.27
CA LEU A 26 -25.24 3.41 -5.42
C LEU A 26 -24.24 3.44 -4.25
N TYR A 27 -24.73 3.31 -3.03
CA TYR A 27 -23.87 3.31 -1.83
C TYR A 27 -22.86 2.16 -1.86
N VAL A 28 -23.32 0.92 -2.14
CA VAL A 28 -22.45 -0.26 -2.21
C VAL A 28 -21.45 -0.16 -3.37
N SER A 29 -21.87 0.33 -4.54
CA SER A 29 -20.96 0.53 -5.68
C SER A 29 -19.94 1.60 -5.44
N SER A 30 -20.32 2.74 -4.84
CA SER A 30 -19.40 3.81 -4.46
C SER A 30 -18.34 3.33 -3.51
N SER A 31 -18.72 2.57 -2.48
CA SER A 31 -17.80 2.05 -1.47
C SER A 31 -16.68 1.22 -2.10
N ARG A 32 -16.99 0.36 -3.05
CA ARG A 32 -16.00 -0.48 -3.76
C ARG A 32 -15.03 0.37 -4.59
N ILE A 33 -15.54 1.32 -5.36
CA ILE A 33 -14.70 2.20 -6.19
C ILE A 33 -13.78 3.04 -5.32
N LEU A 34 -14.29 3.58 -4.21
CA LEU A 34 -13.48 4.37 -3.27
C LEU A 34 -12.38 3.53 -2.62
N GLN A 35 -12.69 2.28 -2.25
CA GLN A 35 -11.69 1.34 -1.74
C GLN A 35 -10.62 1.03 -2.80
N ASP A 36 -11.00 0.76 -4.04
CA ASP A 36 -10.06 0.51 -5.14
C ASP A 36 -9.11 1.69 -5.38
N TYR A 37 -9.63 2.92 -5.33
CA TYR A 37 -8.81 4.14 -5.43
C TYR A 37 -7.85 4.25 -4.25
N ALA A 38 -8.36 4.11 -3.03
CA ALA A 38 -7.54 4.23 -1.82
C ALA A 38 -6.43 3.17 -1.79
N VAL A 39 -6.72 1.91 -2.09
CA VAL A 39 -5.74 0.82 -2.11
C VAL A 39 -4.66 1.04 -3.16
N LYS A 40 -5.03 1.45 -4.38
CA LYS A 40 -4.05 1.68 -5.46
C LYS A 40 -3.13 2.85 -5.15
N ASP A 41 -3.69 3.98 -4.71
CA ASP A 41 -2.91 5.17 -4.38
C ASP A 41 -2.00 4.91 -3.17
N TYR A 42 -2.52 4.21 -2.16
CA TYR A 42 -1.75 3.84 -0.97
C TYR A 42 -0.61 2.86 -1.30
N SER A 43 -0.85 1.85 -2.13
CA SER A 43 0.19 0.91 -2.58
C SER A 43 1.29 1.62 -3.36
N ALA A 44 0.96 2.55 -4.25
CA ALA A 44 1.93 3.35 -4.97
C ALA A 44 2.75 4.24 -4.01
N THR A 45 2.08 4.84 -3.03
CA THR A 45 2.73 5.66 -2.00
C THR A 45 3.68 4.85 -1.13
N ILE A 46 3.27 3.66 -0.66
CA ILE A 46 4.13 2.75 0.11
C ILE A 46 5.39 2.40 -0.70
N THR A 47 5.20 1.96 -1.94
CA THR A 47 6.31 1.58 -2.81
C THR A 47 7.29 2.75 -2.99
N SER A 48 6.79 3.93 -3.33
CA SER A 48 7.60 5.13 -3.48
C SER A 48 8.33 5.53 -2.20
N ALA A 49 7.64 5.49 -1.05
CA ALA A 49 8.22 5.81 0.26
C ALA A 49 9.35 4.83 0.63
N THR A 50 9.14 3.53 0.36
CA THR A 50 10.14 2.50 0.63
C THR A 50 11.39 2.69 -0.23
N TYR A 51 11.23 2.95 -1.54
CA TYR A 51 12.38 3.24 -2.40
C TYR A 51 13.15 4.50 -1.98
N ARG A 52 12.44 5.57 -1.65
CA ARG A 52 13.08 6.81 -1.17
C ARG A 52 13.82 6.62 0.15
N ALA A 53 13.25 5.85 1.08
CA ALA A 53 13.89 5.52 2.35
C ALA A 53 15.14 4.67 2.12
N PHE A 54 15.03 3.64 1.27
CA PHE A 54 16.14 2.78 0.90
C PHE A 54 17.29 3.58 0.26
N ASP A 55 16.98 4.39 -0.75
CA ASP A 55 17.97 5.24 -1.43
C ASP A 55 18.65 6.21 -0.47
N SER A 56 17.90 6.81 0.46
CA SER A 56 18.47 7.71 1.47
C SER A 56 19.40 7.00 2.45
N VAL A 57 19.11 5.75 2.83
CA VAL A 57 19.99 4.95 3.70
C VAL A 57 21.25 4.55 2.96
N LEU A 58 21.14 4.14 1.68
CA LEU A 58 22.30 3.78 0.86
C LEU A 58 23.25 4.97 0.63
N SER A 59 22.69 6.15 0.36
CA SER A 59 23.46 7.36 0.07
C SER A 59 24.25 7.91 1.27
N GLU A 60 23.92 7.51 2.50
CA GLU A 60 24.66 7.87 3.72
C GLU A 60 25.98 7.11 3.91
N GLY A 61 26.35 6.26 2.94
CA GLY A 61 27.66 5.62 2.93
C GLY A 61 27.76 4.42 3.85
N TYR A 62 26.71 3.64 3.98
CA TYR A 62 26.81 2.35 4.65
C TYR A 62 27.85 1.47 3.96
N ASP A 63 28.83 1.01 4.73
CA ASP A 63 29.83 0.07 4.23
C ASP A 63 29.25 -1.35 4.19
N PHE A 64 28.70 -1.70 3.03
CA PHE A 64 28.15 -3.04 2.79
C PHE A 64 29.21 -4.14 2.80
N SER A 65 30.49 -3.79 2.61
CA SER A 65 31.59 -4.75 2.68
C SER A 65 31.78 -5.29 4.09
N SER A 66 31.40 -4.51 5.10
CA SER A 66 31.45 -4.92 6.50
C SER A 66 30.31 -5.87 6.91
N ILE A 67 29.23 -5.95 6.13
CA ILE A 67 28.07 -6.80 6.42
C ILE A 67 28.38 -8.27 6.17
N ILE A 68 29.25 -8.55 5.19
CA ILE A 68 29.65 -9.91 4.86
C ILE A 68 31.12 -10.07 5.21
N ARG A 69 31.40 -10.90 6.22
CA ARG A 69 32.76 -11.26 6.58
C ARG A 69 33.12 -12.56 5.86
N VAL A 70 34.23 -12.50 5.13
CA VAL A 70 34.77 -13.65 4.41
C VAL A 70 36.09 -14.03 5.10
N ASP A 71 36.07 -15.16 5.80
CA ASP A 71 37.29 -15.69 6.42
C ASP A 71 37.95 -16.65 5.43
N LYS A 72 39.28 -16.44 5.22
CA LYS A 72 40.08 -17.23 4.31
C LYS A 72 41.16 -17.97 5.07
N ASN A 73 41.53 -19.17 4.60
CA ASN A 73 42.70 -19.91 5.13
C ASN A 73 44.00 -19.31 4.60
N SER A 74 45.13 -19.90 5.06
CA SER A 74 46.49 -19.49 4.62
C SER A 74 46.76 -19.71 3.13
N GLN A 75 45.93 -20.50 2.46
CA GLN A 75 45.97 -20.78 1.01
C GLN A 75 45.08 -19.87 0.19
N GLY A 76 44.33 -18.93 0.85
CA GLY A 76 43.41 -18.01 0.18
C GLY A 76 42.00 -18.55 -0.10
N GLU A 77 41.72 -19.79 0.33
CA GLU A 77 40.40 -20.40 0.17
C GLU A 77 39.39 -19.87 1.20
N ILE A 78 38.14 -19.66 0.81
CA ILE A 78 37.09 -19.21 1.70
C ILE A 78 36.67 -20.35 2.63
N ILE A 79 36.90 -20.15 3.95
CA ILE A 79 36.57 -21.10 4.99
C ILE A 79 35.20 -20.83 5.58
N LEU A 80 34.86 -19.54 5.76
CA LEU A 80 33.64 -19.13 6.41
C LEU A 80 33.12 -17.85 5.77
N LEU A 81 31.81 -17.87 5.54
CA LEU A 81 31.06 -16.68 5.18
C LEU A 81 30.09 -16.38 6.32
N SER A 82 30.29 -15.27 7.00
CA SER A 82 29.43 -14.84 8.10
C SER A 82 28.80 -13.48 7.81
N THR A 83 27.60 -13.26 8.30
CA THR A 83 26.88 -11.99 8.14
C THR A 83 26.85 -11.26 9.47
N ASP A 84 27.17 -9.96 9.47
CA ASP A 84 26.96 -9.11 10.64
C ASP A 84 25.45 -8.86 10.84
N SER A 85 24.83 -9.67 11.68
CA SER A 85 23.40 -9.55 12.00
C SER A 85 23.03 -8.21 12.63
N TYR A 86 23.96 -7.57 13.35
CA TYR A 86 23.70 -6.25 13.94
C TYR A 86 23.62 -5.17 12.85
N GLY A 87 24.58 -5.14 11.93
CA GLY A 87 24.60 -4.21 10.81
C GLY A 87 23.37 -4.36 9.92
N VAL A 88 23.00 -5.60 9.60
CA VAL A 88 21.79 -5.91 8.82
C VAL A 88 20.52 -5.41 9.52
N ASN A 89 20.35 -5.70 10.82
CA ASN A 89 19.19 -5.27 11.57
C ASN A 89 19.12 -3.75 11.73
N LYS A 90 20.27 -3.08 11.87
CA LYS A 90 20.33 -1.64 11.92
C LYS A 90 19.84 -1.01 10.61
N ILE A 91 20.32 -1.48 9.47
CA ILE A 91 19.87 -1.02 8.14
C ILE A 91 18.35 -1.23 7.99
N ALA A 92 17.84 -2.42 8.34
CA ALA A 92 16.42 -2.71 8.28
C ALA A 92 15.60 -1.75 9.16
N SER A 93 16.07 -1.45 10.35
CA SER A 93 15.45 -0.51 11.28
C SER A 93 15.45 0.93 10.72
N ASP A 94 16.56 1.37 10.15
CA ASP A 94 16.69 2.71 9.58
C ASP A 94 15.77 2.87 8.36
N ILE A 95 15.71 1.87 7.48
CA ILE A 95 14.78 1.85 6.35
C ILE A 95 13.33 1.90 6.84
N SER A 96 12.96 1.08 7.83
CA SER A 96 11.61 1.07 8.41
C SER A 96 11.21 2.42 8.97
N THR A 97 12.09 3.02 9.74
CA THR A 97 11.84 4.31 10.41
C THR A 97 11.67 5.44 9.38
N ARG A 98 12.53 5.49 8.36
CA ARG A 98 12.43 6.49 7.29
C ARG A 98 11.20 6.27 6.42
N THR A 99 10.90 5.03 6.08
CA THR A 99 9.67 4.70 5.34
C THR A 99 8.45 5.15 6.11
N GLN A 100 8.38 4.85 7.42
CA GLN A 100 7.27 5.29 8.27
C GLN A 100 7.12 6.81 8.31
N LYS A 101 8.24 7.52 8.42
CA LYS A 101 8.24 9.00 8.41
C LYS A 101 7.67 9.54 7.10
N ILE A 102 8.18 9.05 5.96
CA ILE A 102 7.69 9.48 4.64
C ILE A 102 6.21 9.13 4.46
N LEU A 103 5.78 7.94 4.89
CA LEU A 103 4.38 7.55 4.82
C LEU A 103 3.46 8.45 5.65
N ASN A 104 3.88 8.83 6.85
CA ASN A 104 3.10 9.76 7.67
C ASN A 104 2.94 11.12 6.98
N GLU A 105 4.03 11.66 6.41
CA GLU A 105 4.00 12.92 5.66
C GLU A 105 3.11 12.85 4.41
N GLU A 106 3.15 11.75 3.67
CA GLU A 106 2.31 11.56 2.48
C GLU A 106 0.84 11.31 2.85
N THR A 107 0.58 10.55 3.91
CA THR A 107 -0.79 10.27 4.41
C THR A 107 -1.49 11.56 4.85
N ASP A 108 -0.75 12.50 5.44
CA ASP A 108 -1.28 13.81 5.82
C ASP A 108 -1.74 14.64 4.61
N LYS A 109 -1.13 14.45 3.45
CA LYS A 109 -1.56 15.10 2.20
C LYS A 109 -2.91 14.57 1.68
N GLY A 110 -3.28 13.34 2.05
CA GLY A 110 -4.50 12.66 1.66
C GLY A 110 -4.56 12.28 0.18
N VAL A 111 -5.53 11.43 -0.15
CA VAL A 111 -5.79 10.94 -1.50
C VAL A 111 -6.78 11.84 -2.22
N ALA A 112 -6.46 12.21 -3.46
CA ALA A 112 -7.31 13.04 -4.30
C ALA A 112 -8.28 12.17 -5.12
N ILE A 113 -9.54 12.10 -4.71
CA ILE A 113 -10.57 11.26 -5.33
C ILE A 113 -11.51 12.13 -6.16
N PRO A 114 -11.73 11.81 -7.46
CA PRO A 114 -12.70 12.52 -8.28
C PRO A 114 -14.13 12.35 -7.77
N VAL A 115 -14.94 13.41 -7.86
CA VAL A 115 -16.37 13.37 -7.43
C VAL A 115 -17.14 12.25 -8.13
N GLY A 116 -16.82 11.94 -9.37
CA GLY A 116 -17.45 10.86 -10.12
C GLY A 116 -17.28 9.48 -9.48
N ALA A 117 -16.24 9.25 -8.68
CA ALA A 117 -16.06 7.98 -7.97
C ALA A 117 -17.16 7.75 -6.92
N PHE A 118 -17.75 8.82 -6.37
CA PHE A 118 -18.83 8.74 -5.41
C PHE A 118 -20.18 8.36 -6.04
N THR A 119 -20.30 8.38 -7.36
CA THR A 119 -21.51 7.94 -8.05
C THR A 119 -21.67 6.42 -8.09
N GLY A 120 -20.61 5.66 -7.82
CA GLY A 120 -20.60 4.22 -7.94
C GLY A 120 -20.59 3.70 -9.39
N ILE A 121 -20.49 4.57 -10.38
CA ILE A 121 -20.46 4.23 -11.80
C ILE A 121 -19.02 4.26 -12.30
N ARG A 122 -18.48 3.12 -12.71
CA ARG A 122 -17.07 3.01 -13.18
C ARG A 122 -16.72 3.98 -14.30
N LEU A 123 -17.64 4.20 -15.23
CA LEU A 123 -17.45 5.11 -16.35
C LEU A 123 -17.26 6.56 -15.90
N LEU A 124 -17.91 6.96 -14.81
CA LEU A 124 -17.85 8.31 -14.25
C LEU A 124 -16.77 8.48 -13.18
N ALA A 125 -16.16 7.39 -12.72
CA ALA A 125 -15.26 7.39 -11.58
C ALA A 125 -14.05 8.33 -11.73
N GLY A 126 -13.59 8.60 -12.96
CA GLY A 126 -12.49 9.52 -13.24
C GLY A 126 -12.91 10.97 -13.46
N PHE A 127 -14.21 11.27 -13.52
CA PHE A 127 -14.71 12.58 -13.88
C PHE A 127 -14.96 13.50 -12.67
N GLY A 128 -14.82 14.79 -12.91
CA GLY A 128 -15.18 15.86 -11.97
C GLY A 128 -14.02 16.35 -11.12
N LYS A 129 -14.35 17.30 -10.24
CA LYS A 129 -13.38 17.92 -9.32
C LYS A 129 -12.87 16.88 -8.34
N LYS A 130 -11.57 16.90 -8.06
CA LYS A 130 -10.96 16.01 -7.07
C LYS A 130 -11.18 16.55 -5.66
N ILE A 131 -11.70 15.70 -4.78
CA ILE A 131 -11.83 15.97 -3.34
C ILE A 131 -10.70 15.26 -2.64
N ARG A 132 -9.99 15.97 -1.76
CA ARG A 132 -8.89 15.39 -1.00
C ARG A 132 -9.44 14.77 0.29
N MET A 133 -9.19 13.46 0.47
CA MET A 133 -9.61 12.72 1.64
C MET A 133 -8.38 12.22 2.40
N LYS A 134 -8.32 12.46 3.71
CA LYS A 134 -7.25 11.92 4.55
C LYS A 134 -7.51 10.44 4.83
N LEU A 135 -6.46 9.63 4.74
CA LEU A 135 -6.48 8.24 5.14
C LEU A 135 -6.20 8.17 6.66
N LEU A 136 -7.04 7.47 7.39
CA LEU A 136 -6.93 7.30 8.84
C LEU A 136 -6.18 6.01 9.21
N SER A 137 -5.26 5.52 8.39
CA SER A 137 -4.56 4.30 8.74
C SER A 137 -3.16 4.58 9.26
N VAL A 138 -2.96 4.23 10.51
CA VAL A 138 -1.63 4.15 11.14
C VAL A 138 -1.20 2.70 11.07
N SER A 139 -0.46 2.35 10.03
CA SER A 139 0.19 1.03 9.94
C SER A 139 1.65 1.19 10.34
N PHE A 140 2.17 0.22 11.09
CA PHE A 140 3.60 0.16 11.37
C PHE A 140 4.32 -0.51 10.19
N VAL A 141 5.39 0.10 9.72
CA VAL A 141 6.27 -0.50 8.71
C VAL A 141 7.25 -1.41 9.43
N LYS A 142 7.29 -2.68 9.03
CA LYS A 142 8.30 -3.65 9.43
C LYS A 142 9.09 -4.05 8.20
N THR A 143 10.40 -3.85 8.25
CA THR A 143 11.32 -4.33 7.22
C THR A 143 11.97 -5.61 7.70
N GLU A 144 11.99 -6.64 6.86
CA GLU A 144 12.67 -7.89 7.11
C GLU A 144 13.62 -8.17 5.95
N ILE A 145 14.87 -8.45 6.27
CA ILE A 145 15.89 -8.80 5.27
C ILE A 145 16.00 -10.32 5.25
N VAL A 146 15.62 -10.91 4.12
CA VAL A 146 15.74 -12.35 3.88
C VAL A 146 16.96 -12.59 3.01
N SER A 147 17.96 -13.29 3.53
CA SER A 147 19.13 -13.75 2.78
C SER A 147 18.99 -15.23 2.44
N SER A 148 19.13 -15.56 1.17
CA SER A 148 19.17 -16.96 0.72
C SER A 148 20.54 -17.24 0.11
N PHE A 149 21.21 -18.29 0.60
CA PHE A 149 22.45 -18.79 0.01
C PHE A 149 22.09 -19.97 -0.89
N SER A 150 22.39 -19.87 -2.18
CA SER A 150 22.35 -21.00 -3.09
C SER A 150 23.76 -21.54 -3.26
N GLN A 151 23.97 -22.83 -2.96
CA GLN A 151 25.23 -23.50 -3.22
C GLN A 151 25.31 -23.79 -4.73
N ALA A 152 26.09 -22.99 -5.45
CA ALA A 152 26.50 -23.37 -6.80
C ALA A 152 27.60 -24.43 -6.65
N GLY A 153 27.24 -25.68 -6.86
CA GLY A 153 28.21 -26.78 -6.86
C GLY A 153 29.23 -26.57 -7.98
N ILE A 154 30.45 -26.22 -7.60
CA ILE A 154 31.59 -26.31 -8.53
C ILE A 154 31.97 -27.80 -8.59
N ASN A 155 31.54 -28.47 -9.67
CA ASN A 155 32.10 -29.77 -9.99
C ASN A 155 33.56 -29.52 -10.38
N GLN A 156 34.48 -29.80 -9.47
CA GLN A 156 35.88 -30.01 -9.80
C GLN A 156 36.00 -31.43 -10.34
N THR A 157 36.11 -31.57 -11.64
CA THR A 157 36.67 -32.75 -12.29
C THR A 157 38.18 -32.70 -12.27
#